data_e72d2885347d81d2170859673966680b
#
_entry.id   e72d2885347d81d2170859673966680b
#
_cell.length_a   1.000
_cell.length_b   1.000
_cell.length_c   1.000
_cell.angle_alpha   90.00
_cell.angle_beta   90.00
_cell.angle_gamma   90.00
#
_symmetry.space_group_name_H-M   'P 1'
#
loop_
_entity.id
_entity.type
_entity.pdbx_description
1 polymer ?
#
loop_
_entity_poly.entity_id
_entity_poly.type
_entity_poly.pdbx_seq_one_letter_code
_entity_poly.pdbx_strand_id
1 'polypeptide(L)'
;ADFYLSKERWDEAIEIYEELETIGGFEGESAEYYQKFGYALQKRKKYAEAIQAYLKADTLKPDNIWNNRHLAICYRLNRNYQVAITYYKKVEEAAPEDTNVTFHIGSCLAELGQYEEALNYFFKLDFIENNCIKAWRGIGWCSFISQKHEQAMKYYEKIIEQKPLAIDYMNAGHVAWVMGDIQKASVFYGKAITASG
;
A
#
# COMPACT_ATOMS: atom_id res chain seq x y z
N ALA A 1 8.49 20.03 -19.74
CA ALA A 1 8.05 18.92 -18.89
C ALA A 1 6.54 19.02 -18.54
N ASP A 2 6.07 20.15 -18.00
CA ASP A 2 4.67 20.30 -17.50
C ASP A 2 3.60 19.99 -18.57
N PHE A 3 3.81 20.38 -19.83
CA PHE A 3 2.94 20.01 -20.93
C PHE A 3 2.80 18.48 -21.08
N TYR A 4 3.91 17.75 -21.01
CA TYR A 4 3.90 16.29 -21.12
C TYR A 4 3.27 15.63 -19.90
N LEU A 5 3.50 16.15 -18.69
CA LEU A 5 2.82 15.66 -17.47
C LEU A 5 1.30 15.80 -17.56
N SER A 6 0.80 16.95 -18.09
CA SER A 6 -0.65 17.17 -18.25
C SER A 6 -1.30 16.26 -19.30
N LYS A 7 -0.50 15.68 -20.19
CA LYS A 7 -0.94 14.71 -21.21
C LYS A 7 -0.60 13.25 -20.85
N GLU A 8 -0.15 13.01 -19.61
CA GLU A 8 0.28 11.71 -19.12
C GLU A 8 1.39 11.03 -19.96
N ARG A 9 2.16 11.86 -20.68
CA ARG A 9 3.30 11.42 -21.47
C ARG A 9 4.55 11.40 -20.59
N TRP A 10 4.61 10.37 -19.76
CA TRP A 10 5.59 10.27 -18.67
C TRP A 10 7.02 10.13 -19.17
N ASP A 11 7.26 9.37 -20.26
CA ASP A 11 8.60 9.14 -20.78
C ASP A 11 9.22 10.44 -21.31
N GLU A 12 8.47 11.18 -22.09
CA GLU A 12 8.96 12.47 -22.63
C GLU A 12 9.14 13.53 -21.53
N ALA A 13 8.30 13.46 -20.49
CA ALA A 13 8.52 14.32 -19.33
C ALA A 13 9.83 13.96 -18.62
N ILE A 14 10.11 12.67 -18.44
CA ILE A 14 11.33 12.15 -17.79
C ILE A 14 12.56 12.57 -18.60
N GLU A 15 12.58 12.38 -19.93
CA GLU A 15 13.70 12.78 -20.79
C GLU A 15 14.07 14.25 -20.60
N ILE A 16 13.07 15.16 -20.56
CA ILE A 16 13.33 16.59 -20.32
C ILE A 16 13.88 16.82 -18.90
N TYR A 17 13.40 16.11 -17.90
CA TYR A 17 13.92 16.25 -16.54
C TYR A 17 15.37 15.75 -16.44
N GLU A 18 15.69 14.61 -17.08
CA GLU A 18 17.04 14.06 -17.15
C GLU A 18 18.02 14.99 -17.90
N GLU A 19 17.59 15.61 -19.00
CA GLU A 19 18.39 16.63 -19.70
C GLU A 19 18.68 17.83 -18.80
N LEU A 20 17.69 18.33 -18.06
CA LEU A 20 17.87 19.46 -17.13
C LEU A 20 18.82 19.09 -15.98
N GLU A 21 18.76 17.87 -15.45
CA GLU A 21 19.69 17.37 -14.43
C GLU A 21 21.16 17.38 -14.93
N THR A 22 21.39 17.09 -16.22
CA THR A 22 22.75 17.12 -16.78
C THR A 22 23.33 18.51 -16.89
N ILE A 23 22.48 19.53 -17.07
CA ILE A 23 22.90 20.93 -17.13
C ILE A 23 23.28 21.43 -15.74
N GLY A 24 22.52 21.03 -14.72
CA GLY A 24 22.72 21.44 -13.32
C GLY A 24 22.48 22.93 -13.08
N GLY A 25 22.07 23.29 -11.86
CA GLY A 25 21.97 24.69 -11.44
C GLY A 25 21.12 25.59 -12.34
N PHE A 26 20.11 25.03 -13.01
CA PHE A 26 19.25 25.78 -13.93
C PHE A 26 18.24 26.66 -13.16
N GLU A 27 17.85 27.77 -13.77
CA GLU A 27 16.80 28.63 -13.22
C GLU A 27 15.46 27.88 -13.14
N GLY A 28 14.95 27.65 -11.94
CA GLY A 28 13.73 26.86 -11.69
C GLY A 28 13.97 25.54 -10.97
N GLU A 29 15.20 25.21 -10.60
CA GLU A 29 15.48 24.10 -9.71
C GLU A 29 14.80 24.38 -8.35
N SER A 30 13.80 23.56 -8.03
CA SER A 30 12.94 23.78 -6.86
C SER A 30 12.39 22.46 -6.32
N ALA A 31 11.86 22.48 -5.11
CA ALA A 31 11.16 21.31 -4.56
C ALA A 31 10.03 20.85 -5.48
N GLU A 32 9.28 21.77 -6.08
CA GLU A 32 8.19 21.44 -7.01
C GLU A 32 8.70 20.74 -8.28
N TYR A 33 9.85 21.18 -8.81
CA TYR A 33 10.51 20.52 -9.93
C TYR A 33 10.79 19.06 -9.62
N TYR A 34 11.44 18.78 -8.50
CA TYR A 34 11.78 17.43 -8.10
C TYR A 34 10.55 16.58 -7.74
N GLN A 35 9.50 17.17 -7.19
CA GLN A 35 8.23 16.50 -6.97
C GLN A 35 7.58 16.02 -8.27
N LYS A 36 7.55 16.88 -9.29
CA LYS A 36 7.03 16.57 -10.62
C LYS A 36 7.86 15.50 -11.32
N PHE A 37 9.17 15.60 -11.24
CA PHE A 37 10.08 14.59 -11.78
C PHE A 37 9.89 13.24 -11.10
N GLY A 38 9.90 13.22 -9.76
CA GLY A 38 9.63 12.01 -8.98
C GLY A 38 8.27 11.39 -9.31
N TYR A 39 7.24 12.22 -9.54
CA TYR A 39 5.92 11.72 -9.89
C TYR A 39 5.89 11.05 -11.28
N ALA A 40 6.55 11.62 -12.29
CA ALA A 40 6.69 10.99 -13.60
C ALA A 40 7.41 9.63 -13.50
N LEU A 41 8.53 9.58 -12.78
CA LEU A 41 9.29 8.35 -12.52
C LEU A 41 8.44 7.29 -11.79
N GLN A 42 7.67 7.71 -10.77
CA GLN A 42 6.74 6.83 -10.05
C GLN A 42 5.68 6.23 -10.97
N LYS A 43 5.09 7.02 -11.89
CA LYS A 43 4.11 6.54 -12.88
C LYS A 43 4.71 5.49 -13.82
N ARG A 44 5.99 5.59 -14.12
CA ARG A 44 6.74 4.59 -14.91
C ARG A 44 7.30 3.44 -14.07
N LYS A 45 6.94 3.37 -12.78
CA LYS A 45 7.39 2.35 -11.82
C LYS A 45 8.91 2.35 -11.57
N LYS A 46 9.60 3.44 -11.91
CA LYS A 46 11.02 3.68 -11.62
C LYS A 46 11.15 4.16 -10.16
N TYR A 47 10.80 3.30 -9.20
CA TYR A 47 10.62 3.71 -7.81
C TYR A 47 11.91 4.17 -7.13
N ALA A 48 13.05 3.52 -7.43
CA ALA A 48 14.34 3.91 -6.86
C ALA A 48 14.76 5.32 -7.30
N GLU A 49 14.59 5.63 -8.57
CA GLU A 49 14.89 6.96 -9.14
C GLU A 49 13.90 8.01 -8.61
N ALA A 50 12.59 7.66 -8.52
CA ALA A 50 11.58 8.52 -7.94
C ALA A 50 11.90 8.91 -6.48
N ILE A 51 12.38 7.96 -5.67
CA ILE A 51 12.83 8.22 -4.30
C ILE A 51 13.93 9.27 -4.28
N GLN A 52 14.93 9.19 -5.17
CA GLN A 52 16.01 10.17 -5.21
C GLN A 52 15.49 11.57 -5.53
N ALA A 53 14.59 11.70 -6.51
CA ALA A 53 13.96 12.97 -6.84
C ALA A 53 13.15 13.53 -5.65
N TYR A 54 12.33 12.70 -4.99
CA TYR A 54 11.56 13.15 -3.83
C TYR A 54 12.42 13.51 -2.62
N LEU A 55 13.57 12.83 -2.42
CA LEU A 55 14.54 13.22 -1.37
C LEU A 55 15.20 14.57 -1.66
N LYS A 56 15.52 14.87 -2.91
CA LYS A 56 15.97 16.21 -3.31
C LYS A 56 14.89 17.27 -3.03
N ALA A 57 13.63 16.95 -3.35
CA ALA A 57 12.50 17.82 -3.02
C ALA A 57 12.37 18.06 -1.51
N ASP A 58 12.54 17.01 -0.69
CA ASP A 58 12.48 17.09 0.77
C ASP A 58 13.62 17.94 1.37
N THR A 59 14.81 17.88 0.77
CA THR A 59 15.96 18.72 1.15
C THR A 59 15.66 20.21 0.92
N LEU A 60 14.99 20.55 -0.19
CA LEU A 60 14.66 21.93 -0.55
C LEU A 60 13.44 22.46 0.21
N LYS A 61 12.47 21.61 0.52
CA LYS A 61 11.27 21.93 1.26
C LYS A 61 10.89 20.77 2.19
N PRO A 62 11.45 20.71 3.39
CA PRO A 62 11.19 19.65 4.36
C PRO A 62 9.70 19.56 4.76
N ASP A 63 9.32 18.38 5.25
CA ASP A 63 8.02 18.08 5.85
C ASP A 63 6.79 18.38 4.98
N ASN A 64 6.97 18.40 3.67
CA ASN A 64 5.85 18.50 2.74
C ASN A 64 5.04 17.18 2.75
N ILE A 65 3.78 17.25 3.20
CA ILE A 65 2.90 16.07 3.37
C ILE A 65 2.71 15.32 2.06
N TRP A 66 2.52 16.03 0.94
CA TRP A 66 2.39 15.42 -0.37
C TRP A 66 3.66 14.64 -0.73
N ASN A 67 4.83 15.24 -0.52
CA ASN A 67 6.13 14.61 -0.78
C ASN A 67 6.36 13.38 0.10
N ASN A 68 6.07 13.48 1.41
CA ASN A 68 6.17 12.37 2.36
C ASN A 68 5.27 11.20 1.95
N ARG A 69 4.05 11.49 1.47
CA ARG A 69 3.12 10.46 0.97
C ARG A 69 3.71 9.72 -0.23
N HIS A 70 4.27 10.44 -1.19
CA HIS A 70 4.85 9.82 -2.39
C HIS A 70 6.14 9.07 -2.10
N LEU A 71 6.99 9.57 -1.18
CA LEU A 71 8.13 8.82 -0.65
C LEU A 71 7.68 7.49 -0.02
N ALA A 72 6.67 7.54 0.86
CA ALA A 72 6.13 6.34 1.50
C ALA A 72 5.64 5.31 0.46
N ILE A 73 4.89 5.77 -0.56
CA ILE A 73 4.39 4.91 -1.63
C ILE A 73 5.57 4.28 -2.41
N CYS A 74 6.57 5.07 -2.80
CA CYS A 74 7.71 4.58 -3.56
C CYS A 74 8.56 3.59 -2.74
N TYR A 75 8.83 3.88 -1.47
CA TYR A 75 9.53 2.96 -0.58
C TYR A 75 8.78 1.64 -0.40
N ARG A 76 7.44 1.69 -0.21
CA ARG A 76 6.61 0.49 -0.11
C ARG A 76 6.65 -0.34 -1.39
N LEU A 77 6.52 0.30 -2.57
CA LEU A 77 6.54 -0.38 -3.86
C LEU A 77 7.94 -0.91 -4.21
N ASN A 78 8.98 -0.29 -3.65
CA ASN A 78 10.37 -0.77 -3.71
C ASN A 78 10.70 -1.77 -2.58
N ARG A 79 9.70 -2.27 -1.85
CA ARG A 79 9.79 -3.23 -0.75
C ARG A 79 10.63 -2.79 0.46
N ASN A 80 10.92 -1.51 0.58
CA ASN A 80 11.57 -0.96 1.78
C ASN A 80 10.51 -0.54 2.80
N TYR A 81 9.83 -1.54 3.38
CA TYR A 81 8.64 -1.34 4.20
C TYR A 81 8.92 -0.54 5.47
N GLN A 82 10.08 -0.75 6.11
CA GLN A 82 10.42 -0.02 7.34
C GLN A 82 10.53 1.48 7.11
N VAL A 83 11.20 1.90 6.03
CA VAL A 83 11.31 3.32 5.68
C VAL A 83 9.95 3.87 5.20
N ALA A 84 9.17 3.07 4.47
CA ALA A 84 7.82 3.46 4.07
C ALA A 84 6.95 3.81 5.29
N ILE A 85 7.00 3.00 6.35
CA ILE A 85 6.26 3.25 7.60
C ILE A 85 6.68 4.59 8.22
N THR A 86 7.97 4.91 8.23
CA THR A 86 8.46 6.19 8.78
C THR A 86 7.82 7.39 8.07
N TYR A 87 7.77 7.36 6.73
CA TYR A 87 7.14 8.43 5.96
C TYR A 87 5.61 8.42 6.06
N TYR A 88 4.98 7.24 6.10
CA TYR A 88 3.53 7.16 6.34
C TYR A 88 3.14 7.71 7.71
N LYS A 89 3.94 7.49 8.76
CA LYS A 89 3.69 8.05 10.09
C LYS A 89 3.74 9.58 10.09
N LYS A 90 4.66 10.21 9.37
CA LYS A 90 4.65 11.67 9.18
C LYS A 90 3.34 12.16 8.51
N VAL A 91 2.81 11.39 7.56
CA VAL A 91 1.52 11.71 6.93
C VAL A 91 0.37 11.48 7.90
N GLU A 92 0.39 10.40 8.70
CA GLU A 92 -0.64 10.09 9.72
C GLU A 92 -0.71 11.17 10.80
N GLU A 93 0.44 11.72 11.25
CA GLU A 93 0.49 12.82 12.21
C GLU A 93 -0.19 14.09 11.68
N ALA A 94 -0.05 14.37 10.40
CA ALA A 94 -0.63 15.55 9.75
C ALA A 94 -2.08 15.35 9.28
N ALA A 95 -2.50 14.10 9.02
CA ALA A 95 -3.83 13.73 8.54
C ALA A 95 -4.26 12.39 9.17
N PRO A 96 -4.60 12.38 10.47
CA PRO A 96 -4.89 11.14 11.23
C PRO A 96 -6.16 10.41 10.78
N GLU A 97 -7.03 11.08 10.02
CA GLU A 97 -8.25 10.53 9.42
C GLU A 97 -8.01 9.83 8.07
N ASP A 98 -6.79 9.89 7.53
CA ASP A 98 -6.50 9.25 6.24
C ASP A 98 -6.44 7.73 6.37
N THR A 99 -7.56 7.10 6.08
CA THR A 99 -7.72 5.63 6.17
C THR A 99 -6.83 4.86 5.20
N ASN A 100 -6.40 5.48 4.08
CA ASN A 100 -5.45 4.85 3.17
C ASN A 100 -4.05 4.76 3.79
N VAL A 101 -3.63 5.77 4.54
CA VAL A 101 -2.37 5.74 5.28
C VAL A 101 -2.41 4.65 6.33
N THR A 102 -3.49 4.59 7.14
CA THR A 102 -3.72 3.54 8.13
C THR A 102 -3.62 2.14 7.50
N PHE A 103 -4.28 1.92 6.36
CA PHE A 103 -4.20 0.67 5.61
C PHE A 103 -2.78 0.33 5.16
N HIS A 104 -2.04 1.30 4.62
CA HIS A 104 -0.70 1.06 4.10
C HIS A 104 0.32 0.80 5.20
N ILE A 105 0.19 1.45 6.38
CA ILE A 105 1.04 1.12 7.54
C ILE A 105 0.78 -0.33 7.97
N GLY A 106 -0.48 -0.72 8.17
CA GLY A 106 -0.85 -2.09 8.51
C GLY A 106 -0.30 -3.11 7.50
N SER A 107 -0.41 -2.80 6.20
CA SER A 107 0.11 -3.67 5.14
C SER A 107 1.65 -3.79 5.19
N CYS A 108 2.38 -2.68 5.40
CA CYS A 108 3.84 -2.72 5.53
C CYS A 108 4.29 -3.51 6.76
N LEU A 109 3.59 -3.37 7.89
CA LEU A 109 3.85 -4.14 9.11
C LEU A 109 3.64 -5.64 8.88
N ALA A 110 2.57 -6.01 8.16
CA ALA A 110 2.30 -7.41 7.80
C ALA A 110 3.42 -8.00 6.91
N GLU A 111 3.91 -7.24 5.93
CA GLU A 111 5.04 -7.64 5.08
C GLU A 111 6.36 -7.81 5.86
N LEU A 112 6.52 -7.07 6.97
CA LEU A 112 7.65 -7.20 7.90
C LEU A 112 7.48 -8.35 8.91
N GLY A 113 6.36 -9.07 8.89
CA GLY A 113 6.03 -10.11 9.86
C GLY A 113 5.57 -9.60 11.23
N GLN A 114 5.33 -8.30 11.37
CA GLN A 114 4.86 -7.64 12.59
C GLN A 114 3.32 -7.72 12.68
N TYR A 115 2.79 -8.95 12.71
CA TYR A 115 1.36 -9.21 12.54
C TYR A 115 0.49 -8.62 13.65
N GLU A 116 0.94 -8.60 14.90
CA GLU A 116 0.17 -8.02 16.02
C GLU A 116 0.02 -6.51 15.86
N GLU A 117 1.09 -5.82 15.44
CA GLU A 117 1.01 -4.39 15.17
C GLU A 117 0.15 -4.10 13.93
N ALA A 118 0.28 -4.91 12.88
CA ALA A 118 -0.56 -4.82 11.69
C ALA A 118 -2.05 -4.96 12.02
N LEU A 119 -2.41 -5.91 12.89
CA LEU A 119 -3.78 -6.10 13.38
C LEU A 119 -4.34 -4.84 14.03
N ASN A 120 -3.56 -4.11 14.85
CA ASN A 120 -4.00 -2.87 15.47
C ASN A 120 -4.40 -1.82 14.41
N TYR A 121 -3.60 -1.69 13.35
CA TYR A 121 -3.92 -0.78 12.24
C TYR A 121 -5.14 -1.23 11.43
N PHE A 122 -5.30 -2.51 11.15
CA PHE A 122 -6.46 -3.01 10.44
C PHE A 122 -7.75 -2.93 11.29
N PHE A 123 -7.68 -3.14 12.60
CA PHE A 123 -8.82 -2.91 13.49
C PHE A 123 -9.18 -1.43 13.60
N LYS A 124 -8.18 -0.54 13.68
CA LYS A 124 -8.41 0.92 13.62
C LYS A 124 -9.15 1.28 12.33
N LEU A 125 -8.72 0.71 11.20
CA LEU A 125 -9.35 0.94 9.91
C LEU A 125 -10.80 0.40 9.87
N ASP A 126 -11.05 -0.81 10.36
CA ASP A 126 -12.40 -1.41 10.43
C ASP A 126 -13.34 -0.59 11.31
N PHE A 127 -12.82 0.01 12.39
CA PHE A 127 -13.58 0.90 13.26
C PHE A 127 -13.95 2.23 12.58
N ILE A 128 -13.03 2.82 11.80
CA ILE A 128 -13.26 4.09 11.10
C ILE A 128 -14.17 3.90 9.88
N GLU A 129 -13.87 2.89 9.06
CA GLU A 129 -14.65 2.55 7.87
C GLU A 129 -15.52 1.33 8.16
N ASN A 130 -16.79 1.53 8.49
CA ASN A 130 -17.72 0.41 8.70
C ASN A 130 -17.76 -0.52 7.46
N ASN A 131 -17.69 -1.82 7.68
CA ASN A 131 -17.70 -2.87 6.65
C ASN A 131 -16.53 -2.76 5.65
N CYS A 132 -15.35 -2.46 6.15
CA CYS A 132 -14.14 -2.29 5.35
C CYS A 132 -13.53 -3.63 4.93
N ILE A 133 -13.91 -4.15 3.76
CA ILE A 133 -13.42 -5.46 3.25
C ILE A 133 -11.88 -5.50 3.16
N LYS A 134 -11.21 -4.39 2.81
CA LYS A 134 -9.74 -4.33 2.77
C LYS A 134 -9.12 -4.55 4.16
N ALA A 135 -9.75 -3.99 5.22
CA ALA A 135 -9.35 -4.22 6.61
C ALA A 135 -9.59 -5.68 7.01
N TRP A 136 -10.76 -6.22 6.68
CA TRP A 136 -11.09 -7.62 7.02
C TRP A 136 -10.15 -8.63 6.38
N ARG A 137 -9.69 -8.40 5.13
CA ARG A 137 -8.65 -9.23 4.50
C ARG A 137 -7.34 -9.16 5.28
N GLY A 138 -6.93 -7.98 5.70
CA GLY A 138 -5.74 -7.79 6.53
C GLY A 138 -5.87 -8.47 7.90
N ILE A 139 -7.01 -8.31 8.58
CA ILE A 139 -7.29 -8.96 9.86
C ILE A 139 -7.30 -10.48 9.69
N GLY A 140 -8.03 -11.00 8.70
CA GLY A 140 -8.11 -12.42 8.41
C GLY A 140 -6.75 -13.05 8.19
N TRP A 141 -5.93 -12.44 7.33
CA TRP A 141 -4.60 -12.94 7.03
C TRP A 141 -3.65 -12.87 8.21
N CYS A 142 -3.53 -11.72 8.88
CA CYS A 142 -2.64 -11.57 10.04
C CYS A 142 -3.07 -12.49 11.18
N SER A 143 -4.38 -12.66 11.43
CA SER A 143 -4.88 -13.58 12.42
C SER A 143 -4.56 -15.04 12.10
N PHE A 144 -4.66 -15.43 10.83
CA PHE A 144 -4.30 -16.78 10.39
C PHE A 144 -2.83 -17.08 10.65
N ILE A 145 -1.92 -16.20 10.24
CA ILE A 145 -0.49 -16.37 10.46
C ILE A 145 -0.13 -16.34 11.95
N SER A 146 -0.82 -15.55 12.75
CA SER A 146 -0.67 -15.49 14.22
C SER A 146 -1.39 -16.64 14.95
N GLN A 147 -1.84 -17.68 14.24
CA GLN A 147 -2.55 -18.85 14.78
C GLN A 147 -3.87 -18.56 15.49
N LYS A 148 -4.45 -17.37 15.29
CA LYS A 148 -5.78 -16.96 15.79
C LYS A 148 -6.86 -17.42 14.81
N HIS A 149 -6.97 -18.74 14.59
CA HIS A 149 -7.76 -19.32 13.49
C HIS A 149 -9.26 -19.00 13.58
N GLU A 150 -9.85 -18.97 14.77
CA GLU A 150 -11.25 -18.58 14.96
C GLU A 150 -11.51 -17.14 14.55
N GLN A 151 -10.60 -16.22 14.89
CA GLN A 151 -10.68 -14.83 14.48
C GLN A 151 -10.51 -14.70 12.95
N ALA A 152 -9.56 -15.41 12.37
CA ALA A 152 -9.36 -15.41 10.92
C ALA A 152 -10.62 -15.90 10.18
N MET A 153 -11.21 -17.02 10.64
CA MET A 153 -12.44 -17.57 10.07
C MET A 153 -13.60 -16.57 10.14
N LYS A 154 -13.81 -15.94 11.31
CA LYS A 154 -14.85 -14.93 11.51
C LYS A 154 -14.76 -13.79 10.49
N TYR A 155 -13.55 -13.31 10.18
CA TYR A 155 -13.39 -12.21 9.24
C TYR A 155 -13.50 -12.67 7.77
N TYR A 156 -13.04 -13.87 7.43
CA TYR A 156 -13.28 -14.42 6.09
C TYR A 156 -14.76 -14.70 5.84
N GLU A 157 -15.51 -15.17 6.83
CA GLU A 157 -16.98 -15.34 6.72
C GLU A 157 -17.67 -14.00 6.45
N LYS A 158 -17.32 -12.93 7.16
CA LYS A 158 -17.83 -11.57 6.88
C LYS A 158 -17.55 -11.14 5.43
N ILE A 159 -16.36 -11.44 4.90
CA ILE A 159 -16.01 -11.11 3.50
C ILE A 159 -16.90 -11.92 2.54
N ILE A 160 -17.10 -13.22 2.82
CA ILE A 160 -17.89 -14.14 1.99
C ILE A 160 -19.36 -13.73 1.91
N GLU A 161 -19.91 -13.13 2.95
CA GLU A 161 -21.28 -12.59 2.97
C GLU A 161 -21.47 -11.32 2.13
N GLN A 162 -20.37 -10.66 1.71
CA GLN A 162 -20.40 -9.42 0.95
C GLN A 162 -20.07 -9.66 -0.54
N LYS A 163 -18.85 -9.30 -0.94
CA LYS A 163 -18.34 -9.45 -2.32
C LYS A 163 -17.01 -10.20 -2.30
N PRO A 164 -17.04 -11.52 -2.08
CA PRO A 164 -15.82 -12.30 -2.03
C PRO A 164 -15.16 -12.44 -3.41
N LEU A 165 -13.83 -12.46 -3.40
CA LEU A 165 -13.01 -12.87 -4.52
C LEU A 165 -12.63 -14.35 -4.36
N ALA A 166 -12.17 -14.98 -5.43
CA ALA A 166 -11.68 -16.37 -5.37
C ALA A 166 -10.63 -16.58 -4.26
N ILE A 167 -9.73 -15.62 -4.09
CA ILE A 167 -8.70 -15.67 -3.05
C ILE A 167 -9.28 -15.64 -1.62
N ASP A 168 -10.42 -14.99 -1.39
CA ASP A 168 -11.05 -14.95 -0.09
C ASP A 168 -11.60 -16.33 0.31
N TYR A 169 -12.22 -17.02 -0.65
CA TYR A 169 -12.64 -18.42 -0.48
C TYR A 169 -11.45 -19.36 -0.25
N MET A 170 -10.35 -19.17 -1.01
CA MET A 170 -9.15 -19.97 -0.84
C MET A 170 -8.57 -19.82 0.57
N ASN A 171 -8.45 -18.59 1.05
CA ASN A 171 -7.94 -18.29 2.39
C ASN A 171 -8.86 -18.85 3.50
N ALA A 172 -10.19 -18.69 3.35
CA ALA A 172 -11.16 -19.31 4.26
C ALA A 172 -11.02 -20.85 4.28
N GLY A 173 -10.79 -21.45 3.11
CA GLY A 173 -10.52 -22.89 2.97
C GLY A 173 -9.26 -23.31 3.74
N HIS A 174 -8.18 -22.54 3.64
CA HIS A 174 -6.95 -22.81 4.40
C HIS A 174 -7.18 -22.74 5.91
N VAL A 175 -7.92 -21.73 6.38
CA VAL A 175 -8.27 -21.63 7.81
C VAL A 175 -9.09 -22.83 8.25
N ALA A 176 -10.15 -23.19 7.51
CA ALA A 176 -10.99 -24.36 7.83
C ALA A 176 -10.18 -25.67 7.86
N TRP A 177 -9.27 -25.85 6.90
CA TRP A 177 -8.37 -27.00 6.85
C TRP A 177 -7.51 -27.11 8.12
N VAL A 178 -6.88 -26.02 8.53
CA VAL A 178 -6.01 -25.99 9.74
C VAL A 178 -6.85 -26.23 11.02
N MET A 179 -8.10 -25.77 11.04
CA MET A 179 -9.03 -26.02 12.14
C MET A 179 -9.57 -27.48 12.16
N GLY A 180 -9.26 -28.29 11.15
CA GLY A 180 -9.71 -29.69 11.05
C GLY A 180 -11.11 -29.85 10.44
N ASP A 181 -11.77 -28.78 9.99
CA ASP A 181 -13.07 -28.81 9.32
C ASP A 181 -12.88 -29.07 7.81
N ILE A 182 -12.64 -30.34 7.48
CA ILE A 182 -12.36 -30.77 6.12
C ILE A 182 -13.54 -30.54 5.17
N GLN A 183 -14.77 -30.69 5.68
CA GLN A 183 -15.99 -30.47 4.88
C GLN A 183 -16.11 -29.00 4.48
N LYS A 184 -15.96 -28.09 5.42
CA LYS A 184 -16.00 -26.63 5.19
C LYS A 184 -14.86 -26.19 4.27
N ALA A 185 -13.65 -26.71 4.48
CA ALA A 185 -12.50 -26.47 3.60
C ALA A 185 -12.79 -26.87 2.14
N SER A 186 -13.34 -28.08 1.93
CA SER A 186 -13.71 -28.57 0.60
C SER A 186 -14.74 -27.66 -0.10
N VAL A 187 -15.76 -27.21 0.66
CA VAL A 187 -16.78 -26.28 0.13
C VAL A 187 -16.13 -24.95 -0.29
N PHE A 188 -15.25 -24.39 0.53
CA PHE A 188 -14.59 -23.13 0.19
C PHE A 188 -13.63 -23.25 -1.01
N TYR A 189 -12.86 -24.31 -1.09
CA TYR A 189 -12.02 -24.56 -2.27
C TYR A 189 -12.85 -24.75 -3.55
N GLY A 190 -13.99 -25.46 -3.48
CA GLY A 190 -14.91 -25.55 -4.59
C GLY A 190 -15.44 -24.20 -5.06
N LYS A 191 -15.83 -23.33 -4.12
CA LYS A 191 -16.25 -21.94 -4.43
C LYS A 191 -15.11 -21.09 -5.00
N ALA A 192 -13.87 -21.26 -4.51
CA ALA A 192 -12.71 -20.55 -5.05
C ALA A 192 -12.47 -20.91 -6.53
N ILE A 193 -12.57 -22.18 -6.89
CA ILE A 193 -12.43 -22.65 -8.27
C ILE A 193 -13.52 -22.05 -9.16
N THR A 194 -14.79 -22.08 -8.72
CA THR A 194 -15.91 -21.51 -9.48
C THR A 194 -15.81 -19.99 -9.66
N ALA A 195 -15.25 -19.28 -8.69
CA ALA A 195 -15.08 -17.82 -8.74
C ALA A 195 -13.85 -17.37 -9.54
N SER A 196 -12.98 -18.31 -9.96
CA SER A 196 -11.77 -18.05 -10.76
C SER A 196 -12.00 -18.17 -12.27
N GLY A 197 -13.09 -18.82 -12.70
CA GLY A 197 -13.49 -19.00 -14.12
C GLY A 197 -14.40 -17.93 -14.59
#